data_888f068de8f460a848c5ba6bc51d1e45
#
_entry.id   888f068de8f460a848c5ba6bc51d1e45
#
_cell.length_a   1.000
_cell.length_b   1.000
_cell.length_c   1.000
_cell.angle_alpha   90.00
_cell.angle_beta   90.00
_cell.angle_gamma   90.00
#
_symmetry.space_group_name_H-M   'P 1'
#
loop_
_entity.id
_entity.type
_entity.pdbx_description
1 polymer ?
#
loop_
_entity_poly.entity_id
_entity_poly.type
_entity_poly.pdbx_seq_one_letter_code
_entity_poly.pdbx_strand_id
1 'polypeptide(L)'
;MVSPSTSPDEERKRQNWRDYFDRGERYDVPYLPERWNAIVRRNVVTAVVMIGAAVLLVALLWWWGRLGPFVLGGVLALVMVVYALTALHTRHMLIAHSGGEPGLALGVSDEGLHTPVLGTLPWSEVIGVFLIDESRKVDAVRAQRGLQGAAARFAAKNGAGSAHINVVLPDGKEVRRRIETRSWRRIVQTWAHHDAPMFGVVSFTLDQAVAPADMTRLGMAIIVQGERHPQVDVSLTRGASTFAEYMMRKSNVFDYSNVDGGSEGAPSGQAGGQSGA
;
A
#
# COMPACT_ATOMS: atom_id res chain seq x y z
N MET A 1 20.50 -16.96 -11.52
CA MET A 1 19.33 -17.01 -10.62
C MET A 1 18.65 -18.36 -10.82
N VAL A 2 18.62 -19.22 -9.81
CA VAL A 2 17.92 -20.52 -9.88
C VAL A 2 16.44 -20.22 -9.67
N SER A 3 15.62 -20.38 -10.71
CA SER A 3 14.15 -20.31 -10.57
C SER A 3 13.75 -21.39 -9.57
N PRO A 4 13.02 -21.05 -8.50
CA PRO A 4 12.47 -22.05 -7.60
C PRO A 4 11.58 -22.98 -8.43
N SER A 5 11.81 -24.29 -8.34
CA SER A 5 10.99 -25.29 -9.02
C SER A 5 9.53 -25.13 -8.53
N THR A 6 8.68 -24.63 -9.40
CA THR A 6 7.25 -24.49 -9.13
C THR A 6 6.66 -25.89 -8.89
N SER A 7 5.89 -26.08 -7.84
CA SER A 7 5.29 -27.38 -7.59
C SER A 7 4.25 -27.72 -8.68
N PRO A 8 4.04 -29.01 -9.03
CA PRO A 8 3.04 -29.38 -10.03
C PRO A 8 1.62 -28.84 -9.72
N ASP A 9 1.31 -28.69 -8.44
CA ASP A 9 0.01 -28.13 -7.99
C ASP A 9 -0.08 -26.61 -8.24
N GLU A 10 1.02 -25.89 -8.12
CA GLU A 10 1.05 -24.46 -8.44
C GLU A 10 0.92 -24.24 -9.94
N GLU A 11 1.61 -25.05 -10.75
CA GLU A 11 1.50 -24.93 -12.19
C GLU A 11 0.08 -25.24 -12.69
N ARG A 12 -0.56 -26.27 -12.13
CA ARG A 12 -1.97 -26.58 -12.43
C ARG A 12 -2.90 -25.43 -12.05
N LYS A 13 -2.67 -24.75 -10.91
CA LYS A 13 -3.45 -23.57 -10.52
C LYS A 13 -3.25 -22.42 -11.48
N ARG A 14 -2.00 -22.15 -11.91
CA ARG A 14 -1.69 -21.12 -12.91
C ARG A 14 -2.37 -21.44 -14.24
N GLN A 15 -2.34 -22.70 -14.70
CA GLN A 15 -3.00 -23.10 -15.93
C GLN A 15 -4.53 -22.88 -15.86
N ASN A 16 -5.16 -23.24 -14.74
CA ASN A 16 -6.59 -22.98 -14.55
C ASN A 16 -6.92 -21.48 -14.63
N TRP A 17 -6.04 -20.60 -14.13
CA TRP A 17 -6.23 -19.16 -14.27
C TRP A 17 -6.02 -18.67 -15.70
N ARG A 18 -5.04 -19.21 -16.42
CA ARG A 18 -4.86 -18.90 -17.84
C ARG A 18 -6.10 -19.26 -18.64
N ASP A 19 -6.60 -20.49 -18.45
CA ASP A 19 -7.83 -20.97 -19.12
C ASP A 19 -9.06 -20.12 -18.75
N TYR A 20 -9.13 -19.62 -17.51
CA TYR A 20 -10.19 -18.73 -17.04
C TYR A 20 -10.19 -17.41 -17.82
N PHE A 21 -9.03 -16.76 -17.93
CA PHE A 21 -8.90 -15.51 -18.67
C PHE A 21 -9.01 -15.71 -20.20
N ASP A 22 -8.60 -16.86 -20.73
CA ASP A 22 -8.75 -17.16 -22.17
C ASP A 22 -10.21 -17.25 -22.60
N ARG A 23 -11.12 -17.50 -21.67
CA ARG A 23 -12.57 -17.42 -21.90
C ARG A 23 -13.12 -16.00 -21.82
N GLY A 24 -12.29 -14.99 -21.60
CA GLY A 24 -12.70 -13.60 -21.42
C GLY A 24 -13.39 -13.33 -20.08
N GLU A 25 -13.20 -14.22 -19.08
CA GLU A 25 -13.83 -14.06 -17.77
C GLU A 25 -13.08 -13.00 -16.94
N ARG A 26 -13.84 -12.28 -16.08
CA ARG A 26 -13.31 -11.32 -15.15
C ARG A 26 -13.44 -11.86 -13.72
N TYR A 27 -12.36 -11.83 -12.96
CA TYR A 27 -12.36 -12.20 -11.56
C TYR A 27 -12.59 -10.98 -10.68
N ASP A 28 -13.75 -10.89 -10.07
CA ASP A 28 -14.16 -9.80 -9.21
C ASP A 28 -14.09 -10.21 -7.74
N VAL A 29 -13.40 -9.39 -6.94
CA VAL A 29 -13.31 -9.54 -5.50
C VAL A 29 -14.20 -8.50 -4.84
N PRO A 30 -15.29 -8.90 -4.17
CA PRO A 30 -16.18 -7.98 -3.49
C PRO A 30 -15.67 -7.63 -2.08
N TYR A 31 -16.02 -6.45 -1.61
CA TYR A 31 -16.00 -6.17 -0.18
C TYR A 31 -17.07 -7.00 0.54
N LEU A 32 -16.75 -7.51 1.73
CA LEU A 32 -17.72 -8.11 2.64
C LEU A 32 -18.52 -6.98 3.31
N PRO A 33 -19.83 -6.82 3.03
CA PRO A 33 -20.60 -5.66 3.49
C PRO A 33 -20.59 -5.50 5.00
N GLU A 34 -20.67 -6.62 5.74
CA GLU A 34 -20.65 -6.59 7.19
C GLU A 34 -19.31 -6.05 7.75
N ARG A 35 -18.20 -6.49 7.19
CA ARG A 35 -16.87 -6.03 7.62
C ARG A 35 -16.64 -4.58 7.22
N TRP A 36 -16.99 -4.23 5.99
CA TRP A 36 -16.88 -2.87 5.49
C TRP A 36 -17.67 -1.89 6.37
N ASN A 37 -18.95 -2.18 6.62
CA ASN A 37 -19.81 -1.37 7.48
C ASN A 37 -19.27 -1.28 8.92
N ALA A 38 -18.76 -2.40 9.45
CA ALA A 38 -18.18 -2.44 10.79
C ALA A 38 -16.95 -1.53 10.91
N ILE A 39 -16.06 -1.53 9.90
CA ILE A 39 -14.88 -0.67 9.87
C ILE A 39 -15.31 0.79 9.77
N VAL A 40 -16.19 1.13 8.83
CA VAL A 40 -16.67 2.50 8.63
C VAL A 40 -17.31 3.07 9.91
N ARG A 41 -18.22 2.31 10.54
CA ARG A 41 -18.88 2.73 11.79
C ARG A 41 -17.90 2.85 12.95
N ARG A 42 -16.99 1.87 13.11
CA ARG A 42 -16.01 1.86 14.20
C ARG A 42 -15.07 3.05 14.13
N ASN A 43 -14.60 3.42 12.95
CA ASN A 43 -13.73 4.57 12.78
C ASN A 43 -14.41 5.89 13.17
N VAL A 44 -15.72 6.05 12.88
CA VAL A 44 -16.49 7.21 13.36
C VAL A 44 -16.59 7.21 14.88
N VAL A 45 -16.96 6.08 15.49
CA VAL A 45 -17.07 5.97 16.96
C VAL A 45 -15.71 6.24 17.61
N THR A 46 -14.63 5.67 17.06
CA THR A 46 -13.27 5.92 17.56
C THR A 46 -12.91 7.41 17.50
N ALA A 47 -13.20 8.08 16.38
CA ALA A 47 -12.89 9.51 16.24
C ALA A 47 -13.69 10.35 17.26
N VAL A 48 -14.99 10.09 17.42
CA VAL A 48 -15.84 10.81 18.39
C VAL A 48 -15.35 10.60 19.81
N VAL A 49 -15.04 9.35 20.20
CA VAL A 49 -14.55 9.03 21.54
C VAL A 49 -13.20 9.69 21.81
N MET A 50 -12.26 9.62 20.86
CA MET A 50 -10.93 10.22 21.04
C MET A 50 -10.98 11.74 21.10
N ILE A 51 -11.79 12.39 20.26
CA ILE A 51 -11.99 13.86 20.34
C ILE A 51 -12.65 14.24 21.66
N GLY A 52 -13.72 13.53 22.06
CA GLY A 52 -14.40 13.80 23.33
C GLY A 52 -13.46 13.63 24.52
N ALA A 53 -12.65 12.57 24.54
CA ALA A 53 -11.65 12.34 25.60
C ALA A 53 -10.55 13.43 25.61
N ALA A 54 -10.10 13.87 24.44
CA ALA A 54 -9.11 14.97 24.35
C ALA A 54 -9.68 16.29 24.90
N VAL A 55 -10.92 16.63 24.52
CA VAL A 55 -11.60 17.85 25.03
C VAL A 55 -11.80 17.78 26.55
N LEU A 56 -12.26 16.63 27.06
CA LEU A 56 -12.44 16.43 28.49
C LEU A 56 -11.11 16.55 29.25
N LEU A 57 -10.04 15.95 28.74
CA LEU A 57 -8.71 16.03 29.31
C LEU A 57 -8.22 17.48 29.41
N VAL A 58 -8.34 18.24 28.31
CA VAL A 58 -7.96 19.65 28.28
C VAL A 58 -8.78 20.47 29.27
N ALA A 59 -10.10 20.23 29.38
CA ALA A 59 -10.98 20.92 30.33
C ALA A 59 -10.58 20.64 31.79
N LEU A 60 -10.26 19.38 32.12
CA LEU A 60 -9.80 19.00 33.46
C LEU A 60 -8.45 19.63 33.82
N LEU A 61 -7.51 19.67 32.85
CA LEU A 61 -6.22 20.31 33.06
C LEU A 61 -6.34 21.82 33.28
N TRP A 62 -7.23 22.48 32.52
CA TRP A 62 -7.55 23.89 32.70
C TRP A 62 -8.10 24.17 34.10
N TRP A 63 -8.99 23.31 34.58
CA TRP A 63 -9.56 23.41 35.90
C TRP A 63 -8.50 23.25 37.04
N TRP A 64 -7.53 22.38 36.82
CA TRP A 64 -6.49 22.11 37.84
C TRP A 64 -5.40 23.19 37.94
N GLY A 65 -5.21 24.04 36.93
CA GLY A 65 -4.35 25.23 36.96
C GLY A 65 -2.86 25.01 37.22
N ARG A 66 -2.33 23.77 37.09
CA ARG A 66 -0.92 23.42 37.32
C ARG A 66 -0.17 23.18 35.99
N LEU A 67 0.96 23.89 35.79
CA LEU A 67 1.74 23.84 34.55
C LEU A 67 2.31 22.45 34.22
N GLY A 68 2.82 21.70 35.19
CA GLY A 68 3.45 20.40 34.94
C GLY A 68 2.50 19.36 34.32
N PRO A 69 1.33 19.07 34.95
CA PRO A 69 0.32 18.20 34.37
C PRO A 69 -0.22 18.70 33.03
N PHE A 70 -0.22 20.02 32.81
CA PHE A 70 -0.73 20.64 31.54
C PHE A 70 0.09 20.22 30.34
N VAL A 71 1.43 20.18 30.42
CA VAL A 71 2.31 19.77 29.32
C VAL A 71 2.07 18.30 28.95
N LEU A 72 2.10 17.40 29.93
CA LEU A 72 1.91 15.97 29.72
C LEU A 72 0.51 15.67 29.16
N GLY A 73 -0.51 16.30 29.72
CA GLY A 73 -1.88 16.12 29.28
C GLY A 73 -2.13 16.73 27.90
N GLY A 74 -1.47 17.83 27.55
CA GLY A 74 -1.49 18.42 26.20
C GLY A 74 -0.92 17.48 25.15
N VAL A 75 0.20 16.83 25.44
CA VAL A 75 0.78 15.79 24.57
C VAL A 75 -0.19 14.62 24.38
N LEU A 76 -0.81 14.14 25.48
CA LEU A 76 -1.77 13.05 25.41
C LEU A 76 -3.02 13.44 24.59
N ALA A 77 -3.56 14.63 24.80
CA ALA A 77 -4.66 15.15 23.99
C ALA A 77 -4.31 15.24 22.50
N LEU A 78 -3.09 15.71 22.18
CA LEU A 78 -2.60 15.73 20.81
C LEU A 78 -2.54 14.31 20.18
N VAL A 79 -2.03 13.33 20.90
CA VAL A 79 -2.01 11.93 20.47
C VAL A 79 -3.43 11.43 20.18
N MET A 80 -4.40 11.74 21.06
CA MET A 80 -5.81 11.37 20.83
C MET A 80 -6.39 12.01 19.56
N VAL A 81 -6.08 13.29 19.32
CA VAL A 81 -6.51 13.99 18.10
C VAL A 81 -5.88 13.36 16.86
N VAL A 82 -4.59 13.07 16.86
CA VAL A 82 -3.90 12.39 15.75
C VAL A 82 -4.56 11.03 15.47
N TYR A 83 -4.89 10.29 16.52
CA TYR A 83 -5.57 9.00 16.40
C TYR A 83 -6.98 9.13 15.78
N ALA A 84 -7.73 10.15 16.19
CA ALA A 84 -9.05 10.45 15.62
C ALA A 84 -8.95 10.80 14.14
N LEU A 85 -7.98 11.64 13.75
CA LEU A 85 -7.74 12.00 12.36
C LEU A 85 -7.32 10.80 11.51
N THR A 86 -6.49 9.91 12.05
CA THR A 86 -6.09 8.67 11.38
C THR A 86 -7.30 7.75 11.16
N ALA A 87 -8.19 7.60 12.16
CA ALA A 87 -9.42 6.82 12.01
C ALA A 87 -10.34 7.39 10.93
N LEU A 88 -10.52 8.72 10.90
CA LEU A 88 -11.32 9.39 9.86
C LEU A 88 -10.67 9.25 8.48
N HIS A 89 -9.34 9.32 8.39
CA HIS A 89 -8.61 9.11 7.16
C HIS A 89 -8.79 7.68 6.64
N THR A 90 -8.62 6.66 7.49
CA THR A 90 -8.83 5.24 7.12
C THR A 90 -10.25 5.01 6.62
N ARG A 91 -11.26 5.57 7.31
CA ARG A 91 -12.64 5.54 6.86
C ARG A 91 -12.81 6.19 5.49
N HIS A 92 -12.26 7.39 5.33
CA HIS A 92 -12.35 8.13 4.07
C HIS A 92 -11.72 7.36 2.90
N MET A 93 -10.54 6.78 3.12
CA MET A 93 -9.86 5.97 2.09
C MET A 93 -10.66 4.72 1.73
N LEU A 94 -11.22 4.00 2.69
CA LEU A 94 -12.04 2.83 2.43
C LEU A 94 -13.29 3.20 1.60
N ILE A 95 -13.99 4.27 1.96
CA ILE A 95 -15.15 4.78 1.23
C ILE A 95 -14.74 5.23 -0.19
N ALA A 96 -13.61 5.93 -0.31
CA ALA A 96 -13.13 6.40 -1.59
C ALA A 96 -12.73 5.25 -2.53
N HIS A 97 -12.08 4.20 -2.03
CA HIS A 97 -11.73 3.03 -2.84
C HIS A 97 -12.95 2.21 -3.27
N SER A 98 -13.98 2.15 -2.44
CA SER A 98 -15.21 1.39 -2.72
C SER A 98 -16.24 2.14 -3.56
N GLY A 99 -15.98 3.41 -3.92
CA GLY A 99 -16.97 4.23 -4.63
C GLY A 99 -18.16 4.67 -3.78
N GLY A 100 -18.03 4.61 -2.44
CA GLY A 100 -19.06 5.03 -1.50
C GLY A 100 -19.83 3.91 -0.81
N GLU A 101 -19.86 2.72 -1.38
CA GLU A 101 -20.64 1.57 -0.89
C GLU A 101 -19.87 0.24 -1.01
N PRO A 102 -20.24 -0.80 -0.23
CA PRO A 102 -19.56 -2.09 -0.27
C PRO A 102 -19.95 -2.89 -1.53
N GLY A 103 -19.25 -2.65 -2.60
CA GLY A 103 -19.39 -3.37 -3.86
C GLY A 103 -18.10 -4.09 -4.25
N LEU A 104 -17.64 -3.84 -5.47
CA LEU A 104 -16.36 -4.31 -5.98
C LEU A 104 -15.21 -3.70 -5.16
N ALA A 105 -14.26 -4.54 -4.73
CA ALA A 105 -13.00 -4.08 -4.15
C ALA A 105 -11.93 -3.93 -5.24
N LEU A 106 -11.74 -4.98 -6.02
CA LEU A 106 -10.81 -5.02 -7.14
C LEU A 106 -11.19 -6.17 -8.07
N GLY A 107 -11.21 -5.91 -9.37
CA GLY A 107 -11.37 -6.93 -10.40
C GLY A 107 -10.12 -7.08 -11.25
N VAL A 108 -9.94 -8.25 -11.83
CA VAL A 108 -8.84 -8.58 -12.75
C VAL A 108 -9.40 -9.25 -13.98
N SER A 109 -9.03 -8.77 -15.15
CA SER A 109 -9.35 -9.38 -16.45
C SER A 109 -8.15 -9.31 -17.38
N ASP A 110 -8.32 -9.82 -18.58
CA ASP A 110 -7.32 -9.68 -19.65
C ASP A 110 -7.13 -8.22 -20.11
N GLU A 111 -8.16 -7.38 -19.94
CA GLU A 111 -8.10 -5.96 -20.30
C GLU A 111 -7.31 -5.13 -19.29
N GLY A 112 -7.36 -5.48 -17.98
CA GLY A 112 -6.74 -4.69 -16.91
C GLY A 112 -7.29 -4.96 -15.52
N LEU A 113 -7.00 -4.02 -14.64
CA LEU A 113 -7.51 -3.96 -13.27
C LEU A 113 -8.78 -3.13 -13.23
N HIS A 114 -9.83 -3.67 -12.61
CA HIS A 114 -11.13 -3.00 -12.49
C HIS A 114 -11.35 -2.47 -11.08
N THR A 115 -11.63 -1.19 -10.96
CA THR A 115 -11.89 -0.53 -9.69
C THR A 115 -13.17 0.29 -9.75
N PRO A 116 -13.90 0.47 -8.65
CA PRO A 116 -15.15 1.25 -8.64
C PRO A 116 -14.97 2.71 -9.04
N VAL A 117 -13.80 3.29 -8.72
CA VAL A 117 -13.58 4.74 -8.83
C VAL A 117 -12.77 5.13 -10.05
N LEU A 118 -11.78 4.30 -10.43
CA LEU A 118 -10.93 4.57 -11.59
C LEU A 118 -11.44 3.87 -12.85
N GLY A 119 -12.48 3.03 -12.71
CA GLY A 119 -12.93 2.18 -13.80
C GLY A 119 -11.92 1.08 -14.13
N THR A 120 -11.75 0.79 -15.40
CA THR A 120 -10.74 -0.14 -15.89
C THR A 120 -9.41 0.59 -16.07
N LEU A 121 -8.37 0.07 -15.43
CA LEU A 121 -6.98 0.45 -15.63
C LEU A 121 -6.36 -0.57 -16.59
N PRO A 122 -6.22 -0.26 -17.87
CA PRO A 122 -5.66 -1.21 -18.84
C PRO A 122 -4.24 -1.60 -18.47
N TRP A 123 -3.84 -2.84 -18.77
CA TRP A 123 -2.47 -3.28 -18.50
C TRP A 123 -1.40 -2.41 -19.17
N SER A 124 -1.74 -1.75 -20.28
CA SER A 124 -0.87 -0.77 -20.94
C SER A 124 -0.64 0.51 -20.13
N GLU A 125 -1.53 0.84 -19.21
CA GLU A 125 -1.41 1.98 -18.29
C GLU A 125 -0.83 1.59 -16.92
N VAL A 126 -0.48 0.33 -16.69
CA VAL A 126 0.10 -0.16 -15.43
C VAL A 126 1.58 -0.41 -15.64
N ILE A 127 2.43 0.21 -14.83
CA ILE A 127 3.87 -0.03 -14.83
C ILE A 127 4.22 -1.23 -13.93
N GLY A 128 3.55 -1.35 -12.79
CA GLY A 128 3.83 -2.44 -11.87
C GLY A 128 2.71 -2.65 -10.86
N VAL A 129 2.63 -3.90 -10.37
CA VAL A 129 1.72 -4.32 -9.31
C VAL A 129 2.50 -5.03 -8.23
N PHE A 130 2.47 -4.49 -7.01
CA PHE A 130 3.19 -5.00 -5.86
C PHE A 130 2.21 -5.59 -4.84
N LEU A 131 2.29 -6.89 -4.67
CA LEU A 131 1.55 -7.64 -3.65
C LEU A 131 2.43 -7.69 -2.39
N ILE A 132 2.09 -6.90 -1.39
CA ILE A 132 2.88 -6.75 -0.15
C ILE A 132 2.14 -7.45 0.97
N ASP A 133 2.77 -8.47 1.58
CA ASP A 133 2.24 -9.18 2.75
C ASP A 133 3.15 -8.94 3.96
N GLU A 134 2.69 -8.09 4.86
CA GLU A 134 3.33 -7.82 6.16
C GLU A 134 2.65 -8.53 7.34
N SER A 135 1.74 -9.48 7.08
CA SER A 135 0.94 -10.15 8.10
C SER A 135 1.81 -10.71 9.25
N ARG A 136 2.92 -11.36 8.93
CA ARG A 136 3.84 -11.91 9.94
C ARG A 136 4.41 -10.85 10.88
N LYS A 137 4.81 -9.68 10.35
CA LYS A 137 5.35 -8.57 11.16
C LYS A 137 4.25 -7.97 12.04
N VAL A 138 3.08 -7.73 11.44
CA VAL A 138 1.93 -7.16 12.14
C VAL A 138 1.45 -8.10 13.24
N ASP A 139 1.37 -9.40 12.99
CA ASP A 139 0.97 -10.40 13.98
C ASP A 139 2.00 -10.54 15.12
N ALA A 140 3.30 -10.46 14.81
CA ALA A 140 4.35 -10.42 15.82
C ALA A 140 4.19 -9.22 16.75
N VAL A 141 3.88 -8.02 16.22
CA VAL A 141 3.61 -6.83 17.03
C VAL A 141 2.31 -6.96 17.82
N ARG A 142 1.25 -7.51 17.23
CA ARG A 142 -0.04 -7.76 17.92
C ARG A 142 0.10 -8.74 19.09
N ALA A 143 1.00 -9.69 18.98
CA ALA A 143 1.28 -10.68 20.04
C ALA A 143 2.06 -10.10 21.23
N GLN A 144 2.70 -8.94 21.07
CA GLN A 144 3.45 -8.31 22.14
C GLN A 144 2.53 -7.88 23.31
N ARG A 145 3.06 -8.02 24.54
CA ARG A 145 2.41 -7.51 25.75
C ARG A 145 2.68 -6.01 25.89
N GLY A 146 1.73 -5.28 26.50
CA GLY A 146 1.88 -3.85 26.77
C GLY A 146 1.22 -2.94 25.71
N LEU A 147 1.56 -1.66 25.76
CA LEU A 147 0.90 -0.60 24.97
C LEU A 147 1.06 -0.79 23.46
N GLN A 148 2.22 -1.25 22.98
CA GLN A 148 2.49 -1.43 21.57
C GLN A 148 1.59 -2.53 20.96
N GLY A 149 1.49 -3.69 21.61
CA GLY A 149 0.60 -4.75 21.17
C GLY A 149 -0.88 -4.35 21.26
N ALA A 150 -1.26 -3.61 22.33
CA ALA A 150 -2.62 -3.08 22.45
C ALA A 150 -2.95 -2.09 21.32
N ALA A 151 -2.05 -1.17 21.02
CA ALA A 151 -2.21 -0.22 19.92
C ALA A 151 -2.30 -0.92 18.56
N ALA A 152 -1.47 -1.94 18.30
CA ALA A 152 -1.52 -2.71 17.06
C ALA A 152 -2.85 -3.48 16.91
N ARG A 153 -3.34 -4.11 17.99
CA ARG A 153 -4.66 -4.77 17.98
C ARG A 153 -5.80 -3.77 17.75
N PHE A 154 -5.71 -2.58 18.36
CA PHE A 154 -6.70 -1.53 18.15
C PHE A 154 -6.68 -1.00 16.71
N ALA A 155 -5.50 -0.73 16.14
CA ALA A 155 -5.34 -0.31 14.76
C ALA A 155 -5.95 -1.34 13.79
N ALA A 156 -5.67 -2.63 13.99
CA ALA A 156 -6.25 -3.70 13.18
C ALA A 156 -7.78 -3.73 13.24
N LYS A 157 -8.36 -3.55 14.44
CA LYS A 157 -9.82 -3.45 14.58
C LYS A 157 -10.42 -2.27 13.80
N ASN A 158 -9.65 -1.20 13.61
CA ASN A 158 -10.07 -0.01 12.87
C ASN A 158 -9.74 -0.08 11.37
N GLY A 159 -9.33 -1.23 10.86
CA GLY A 159 -9.10 -1.46 9.44
C GLY A 159 -7.67 -1.24 8.96
N ALA A 160 -6.71 -1.10 9.89
CA ALA A 160 -5.29 -1.16 9.52
C ALA A 160 -4.96 -2.57 9.05
N GLY A 161 -4.76 -2.73 7.75
CA GLY A 161 -4.43 -3.99 7.12
C GLY A 161 -2.95 -4.34 7.21
N SER A 162 -2.65 -5.55 6.82
CA SER A 162 -1.30 -6.11 6.76
C SER A 162 -0.93 -6.60 5.37
N ALA A 163 -1.89 -6.66 4.46
CA ALA A 163 -1.69 -6.99 3.07
C ALA A 163 -2.16 -5.84 2.17
N HIS A 164 -1.29 -5.42 1.25
CA HIS A 164 -1.52 -4.28 0.38
C HIS A 164 -1.25 -4.69 -1.07
N ILE A 165 -2.04 -4.12 -1.98
CA ILE A 165 -1.77 -4.18 -3.42
C ILE A 165 -1.48 -2.76 -3.88
N ASN A 166 -0.25 -2.50 -4.28
CA ASN A 166 0.15 -1.21 -4.81
C ASN A 166 0.23 -1.29 -6.34
N VAL A 167 -0.57 -0.49 -7.01
CA VAL A 167 -0.58 -0.35 -8.46
C VAL A 167 0.15 0.92 -8.84
N VAL A 168 1.19 0.81 -9.66
CA VAL A 168 2.02 1.93 -10.11
C VAL A 168 1.61 2.32 -11.52
N LEU A 169 1.34 3.59 -11.72
CA LEU A 169 0.82 4.19 -12.95
C LEU A 169 1.79 5.26 -13.47
N PRO A 170 1.96 5.43 -14.79
CA PRO A 170 2.96 6.35 -15.35
C PRO A 170 2.65 7.83 -15.11
N ASP A 171 1.38 8.21 -15.05
CA ASP A 171 0.95 9.59 -14.81
C ASP A 171 -0.13 9.67 -13.73
N GLY A 172 0.31 9.91 -12.50
CA GLY A 172 -0.60 10.06 -11.37
C GLY A 172 -1.48 11.31 -11.41
N LYS A 173 -1.06 12.36 -12.12
CA LYS A 173 -1.86 13.58 -12.27
C LYS A 173 -3.02 13.32 -13.21
N GLU A 174 -2.77 12.66 -14.33
CA GLU A 174 -3.80 12.31 -15.30
C GLU A 174 -4.83 11.36 -14.69
N VAL A 175 -4.38 10.31 -14.01
CA VAL A 175 -5.28 9.38 -13.32
C VAL A 175 -6.12 10.08 -12.26
N ARG A 176 -5.55 11.03 -11.50
CA ARG A 176 -6.32 11.86 -10.56
C ARG A 176 -7.42 12.69 -11.22
N ARG A 177 -7.20 13.18 -12.44
CA ARG A 177 -8.20 13.99 -13.18
C ARG A 177 -9.41 13.16 -13.57
N ARG A 178 -9.24 11.86 -13.84
CA ARG A 178 -10.33 10.94 -14.18
C ARG A 178 -11.31 10.72 -13.01
N ILE A 179 -10.87 10.99 -11.77
CA ILE A 179 -11.72 10.86 -10.59
C ILE A 179 -12.61 12.10 -10.46
N GLU A 180 -13.92 11.93 -10.61
CA GLU A 180 -14.90 13.01 -10.53
C GLU A 180 -14.92 13.65 -9.15
N THR A 181 -15.06 12.82 -8.10
CA THR A 181 -15.14 13.29 -6.72
C THR A 181 -13.79 13.79 -6.22
N ARG A 182 -13.63 15.10 -6.06
CA ARG A 182 -12.37 15.75 -5.68
C ARG A 182 -11.73 15.16 -4.42
N SER A 183 -12.52 14.83 -3.40
CA SER A 183 -12.01 14.25 -2.15
C SER A 183 -11.43 12.85 -2.34
N TRP A 184 -11.91 12.07 -3.32
CA TRP A 184 -11.43 10.73 -3.63
C TRP A 184 -10.12 10.72 -4.43
N ARG A 185 -9.74 11.82 -5.05
CA ARG A 185 -8.45 11.96 -5.77
C ARG A 185 -7.23 11.62 -4.90
N ARG A 186 -7.39 11.60 -3.57
CA ARG A 186 -6.34 11.23 -2.61
C ARG A 186 -5.99 9.74 -2.61
N ILE A 187 -6.84 8.87 -3.20
CA ILE A 187 -6.50 7.44 -3.36
C ILE A 187 -5.29 7.23 -4.30
N VAL A 188 -5.06 8.16 -5.23
CA VAL A 188 -3.88 8.16 -6.07
C VAL A 188 -2.82 9.03 -5.42
N GLN A 189 -1.79 8.41 -4.88
CA GLN A 189 -0.61 9.12 -4.39
C GLN A 189 0.29 9.45 -5.57
N THR A 190 0.88 10.65 -5.59
CA THR A 190 1.80 11.07 -6.66
C THR A 190 3.21 11.12 -6.14
N TRP A 191 4.13 10.51 -6.88
CA TRP A 191 5.55 10.52 -6.60
C TRP A 191 6.25 11.36 -7.65
N ALA A 192 7.17 12.24 -7.20
CA ALA A 192 7.93 13.09 -8.09
C ALA A 192 8.90 12.24 -8.93
N HIS A 193 9.06 12.63 -10.20
CA HIS A 193 10.07 12.11 -11.08
C HIS A 193 10.81 13.31 -11.69
N HIS A 194 12.13 13.25 -11.82
CA HIS A 194 12.96 14.42 -12.22
C HIS A 194 12.55 15.01 -13.57
N ASP A 195 12.32 14.19 -14.58
CA ASP A 195 12.15 14.64 -15.96
C ASP A 195 10.86 14.15 -16.63
N ALA A 196 9.93 13.58 -15.86
CA ALA A 196 8.72 12.94 -16.39
C ALA A 196 7.47 13.30 -15.60
N PRO A 197 6.29 12.92 -16.10
CA PRO A 197 5.05 12.96 -15.34
C PRO A 197 5.22 12.27 -13.98
N MET A 198 4.59 12.83 -12.93
CA MET A 198 4.63 12.22 -11.61
C MET A 198 3.97 10.85 -11.64
N PHE A 199 4.67 9.81 -11.22
CA PHE A 199 4.06 8.50 -11.04
C PHE A 199 2.85 8.56 -10.12
N GLY A 200 1.84 7.75 -10.45
CA GLY A 200 0.69 7.49 -9.59
C GLY A 200 0.86 6.17 -8.87
N VAL A 201 0.52 6.13 -7.59
CA VAL A 201 0.42 4.89 -6.82
C VAL A 201 -0.97 4.81 -6.22
N VAL A 202 -1.67 3.71 -6.50
CA VAL A 202 -2.94 3.37 -5.87
C VAL A 202 -2.72 2.19 -4.95
N SER A 203 -2.95 2.39 -3.65
CA SER A 203 -2.70 1.37 -2.63
C SER A 203 -4.02 0.81 -2.10
N PHE A 204 -4.28 -0.46 -2.37
CA PHE A 204 -5.46 -1.17 -1.88
C PHE A 204 -5.11 -1.97 -0.63
N THR A 205 -5.75 -1.66 0.48
CA THR A 205 -5.66 -2.42 1.73
C THR A 205 -6.94 -3.25 1.87
N LEU A 206 -6.89 -4.50 1.44
CA LEU A 206 -8.09 -5.32 1.24
C LEU A 206 -8.33 -6.35 2.35
N ASP A 207 -7.28 -6.82 3.03
CA ASP A 207 -7.29 -7.95 3.96
C ASP A 207 -8.28 -7.83 5.13
N GLN A 208 -8.67 -6.61 5.49
CA GLN A 208 -9.64 -6.38 6.57
C GLN A 208 -11.12 -6.44 6.11
N ALA A 209 -11.37 -6.11 4.86
CA ALA A 209 -12.74 -5.98 4.34
C ALA A 209 -13.09 -6.99 3.24
N VAL A 210 -12.13 -7.85 2.85
CA VAL A 210 -12.26 -8.90 1.84
C VAL A 210 -12.08 -10.27 2.50
N ALA A 211 -12.60 -11.34 1.89
CA ALA A 211 -12.37 -12.70 2.38
C ALA A 211 -10.91 -13.13 2.12
N PRO A 212 -10.23 -13.79 3.10
CA PRO A 212 -8.84 -14.21 2.93
C PRO A 212 -8.62 -15.13 1.72
N ALA A 213 -9.59 -16.00 1.41
CA ALA A 213 -9.53 -16.87 0.25
C ALA A 213 -9.50 -16.08 -1.07
N ASP A 214 -10.26 -14.99 -1.14
CA ASP A 214 -10.33 -14.14 -2.33
C ASP A 214 -9.06 -13.30 -2.49
N MET A 215 -8.40 -12.90 -1.38
CA MET A 215 -7.08 -12.26 -1.43
C MET A 215 -6.03 -13.18 -2.06
N THR A 216 -6.00 -14.45 -1.67
CA THR A 216 -5.07 -15.42 -2.24
C THR A 216 -5.34 -15.65 -3.73
N ARG A 217 -6.62 -15.78 -4.11
CA ARG A 217 -7.03 -15.94 -5.51
C ARG A 217 -6.68 -14.71 -6.34
N LEU A 218 -6.95 -13.52 -5.81
CA LEU A 218 -6.62 -12.25 -6.44
C LEU A 218 -5.11 -12.12 -6.70
N GLY A 219 -4.28 -12.49 -5.71
CA GLY A 219 -2.83 -12.51 -5.88
C GLY A 219 -2.39 -13.42 -7.04
N MET A 220 -2.95 -14.62 -7.13
CA MET A 220 -2.68 -15.55 -8.24
C MET A 220 -3.17 -15.02 -9.58
N ALA A 221 -4.36 -14.43 -9.64
CA ALA A 221 -4.91 -13.82 -10.84
C ALA A 221 -3.99 -12.69 -11.37
N ILE A 222 -3.51 -11.81 -10.48
CA ILE A 222 -2.58 -10.72 -10.83
C ILE A 222 -1.25 -11.28 -11.33
N ILE A 223 -0.69 -12.31 -10.68
CA ILE A 223 0.57 -12.93 -11.11
C ILE A 223 0.43 -13.52 -12.52
N VAL A 224 -0.65 -14.25 -12.78
CA VAL A 224 -0.89 -14.86 -14.10
C VAL A 224 -1.08 -13.80 -15.18
N GLN A 225 -1.78 -12.71 -14.88
CA GLN A 225 -1.90 -11.59 -15.83
C GLN A 225 -0.57 -10.86 -16.03
N GLY A 226 0.25 -10.71 -14.98
CA GLY A 226 1.60 -10.16 -15.13
C GLY A 226 2.50 -10.99 -16.04
N GLU A 227 2.36 -12.34 -16.04
CA GLU A 227 3.08 -13.22 -16.97
C GLU A 227 2.64 -13.00 -18.43
N ARG A 228 1.38 -12.59 -18.65
CA ARG A 228 0.84 -12.27 -19.99
C ARG A 228 1.22 -10.86 -20.48
N HIS A 229 1.48 -9.96 -19.56
CA HIS A 229 1.81 -8.57 -19.82
C HIS A 229 3.22 -8.25 -19.33
N PRO A 230 4.29 -8.68 -20.06
CA PRO A 230 5.68 -8.59 -19.60
C PRO A 230 6.18 -7.15 -19.42
N GLN A 231 5.43 -6.15 -19.90
CA GLN A 231 5.72 -4.73 -19.64
C GLN A 231 5.34 -4.29 -18.23
N VAL A 232 4.57 -5.12 -17.48
CA VAL A 232 4.11 -4.83 -16.12
C VAL A 232 5.00 -5.58 -15.12
N ASP A 233 5.64 -4.84 -14.23
CA ASP A 233 6.44 -5.41 -13.15
C ASP A 233 5.51 -5.97 -12.05
N VAL A 234 5.34 -7.29 -11.98
CA VAL A 234 4.56 -7.92 -10.90
C VAL A 234 5.50 -8.53 -9.86
N SER A 235 5.34 -8.14 -8.60
CA SER A 235 6.18 -8.61 -7.51
C SER A 235 5.36 -8.99 -6.27
N LEU A 236 5.64 -10.18 -5.73
CA LEU A 236 5.16 -10.61 -4.41
C LEU A 236 6.27 -10.39 -3.39
N THR A 237 6.07 -9.55 -2.41
CA THR A 237 7.07 -9.20 -1.40
C THR A 237 6.50 -9.30 0.01
N ARG A 238 7.37 -9.66 0.96
CA ARG A 238 7.03 -9.74 2.40
C ARG A 238 7.32 -8.45 3.17
N GLY A 239 7.56 -7.36 2.47
CA GLY A 239 7.81 -6.06 3.11
C GLY A 239 7.76 -4.92 2.13
N ALA A 240 7.42 -3.74 2.64
CA ALA A 240 7.31 -2.52 1.85
C ALA A 240 8.66 -1.99 1.32
N SER A 241 9.81 -2.49 1.80
CA SER A 241 11.14 -2.03 1.37
C SER A 241 11.37 -2.24 -0.12
N THR A 242 11.04 -3.41 -0.66
CA THR A 242 11.17 -3.71 -2.09
C THR A 242 10.36 -2.75 -2.96
N PHE A 243 9.14 -2.42 -2.52
CA PHE A 243 8.32 -1.42 -3.20
C PHE A 243 8.95 -0.02 -3.11
N ALA A 244 9.45 0.37 -1.94
CA ALA A 244 10.13 1.66 -1.76
C ALA A 244 11.39 1.77 -2.63
N GLU A 245 12.22 0.72 -2.69
CA GLU A 245 13.38 0.66 -3.58
C GLU A 245 12.99 0.79 -5.06
N TYR A 246 11.94 0.07 -5.48
CA TYR A 246 11.43 0.19 -6.83
C TYR A 246 11.02 1.64 -7.15
N MET A 247 10.24 2.26 -6.27
CA MET A 247 9.80 3.66 -6.45
C MET A 247 10.97 4.63 -6.47
N MET A 248 11.98 4.44 -5.63
CA MET A 248 13.20 5.25 -5.63
C MET A 248 13.98 5.11 -6.94
N ARG A 249 14.16 3.89 -7.45
CA ARG A 249 14.83 3.64 -8.74
C ARG A 249 14.05 4.28 -9.90
N LYS A 250 12.75 4.08 -9.95
CA LYS A 250 11.89 4.65 -11.02
C LYS A 250 11.78 6.17 -10.94
N SER A 251 11.86 6.78 -9.75
CA SER A 251 11.80 8.22 -9.57
C SER A 251 13.15 8.93 -9.70
N ASN A 252 14.23 8.21 -9.96
CA ASN A 252 15.60 8.74 -10.02
C ASN A 252 16.01 9.59 -8.79
N VAL A 253 15.33 9.40 -7.65
CA VAL A 253 15.69 10.08 -6.41
C VAL A 253 17.06 9.62 -5.92
N PHE A 254 17.41 8.34 -6.22
CA PHE A 254 18.74 7.78 -6.04
C PHE A 254 19.13 7.04 -7.31
N ASP A 255 19.99 7.63 -8.13
CA ASP A 255 20.58 6.96 -9.27
C ASP A 255 21.69 6.04 -8.78
N TYR A 256 21.36 4.78 -8.55
CA TYR A 256 22.33 3.77 -8.15
C TYR A 256 23.21 3.29 -9.31
N SER A 257 22.94 3.66 -10.56
CA SER A 257 23.75 3.27 -11.72
C SER A 257 25.17 3.82 -11.64
N ASN A 258 25.38 4.91 -10.91
CA ASN A 258 26.72 5.46 -10.67
C ASN A 258 27.47 4.84 -9.47
N VAL A 259 26.82 4.02 -8.64
CA VAL A 259 27.45 3.40 -7.48
C VAL A 259 28.18 2.11 -7.87
N ASP A 260 27.62 1.36 -8.82
CA ASP A 260 28.23 0.10 -9.31
C ASP A 260 29.36 0.34 -10.35
N GLY A 261 29.43 1.54 -10.94
CA GLY A 261 30.50 1.92 -11.90
C GLY A 261 31.79 2.38 -11.27
N GLY A 262 31.87 2.56 -9.96
CA GLY A 262 33.01 3.12 -9.26
C GLY A 262 34.14 2.14 -8.93
N SER A 263 34.05 0.84 -9.22
CA SER A 263 35.10 -0.14 -8.86
C SER A 263 36.02 -0.56 -10.01
N GLU A 264 35.84 -0.07 -11.24
CA GLU A 264 36.68 -0.43 -12.37
C GLU A 264 37.73 0.62 -12.76
N GLY A 265 37.90 1.69 -11.99
CA GLY A 265 38.86 2.76 -12.25
C GLY A 265 39.96 2.89 -11.21
N ALA A 266 40.59 1.81 -10.76
CA ALA A 266 41.87 1.92 -10.07
C ALA A 266 42.95 2.32 -11.10
N PRO A 267 43.58 3.51 -11.01
CA PRO A 267 44.67 3.85 -11.91
C PRO A 267 45.86 2.89 -11.63
N SER A 268 46.15 2.04 -12.60
CA SER A 268 47.39 1.30 -12.63
C SER A 268 48.53 2.30 -12.60
N GLY A 269 49.13 2.44 -11.40
CA GLY A 269 50.33 3.26 -11.22
C GLY A 269 51.45 2.79 -12.14
N GLN A 270 51.73 3.56 -13.17
CA GLN A 270 53.00 3.48 -13.91
C GLN A 270 54.11 3.88 -12.97
N ALA A 271 54.81 2.87 -12.46
CA ALA A 271 56.16 3.00 -11.93
C ALA A 271 57.11 3.30 -13.09
N GLY A 272 57.26 4.59 -13.41
CA GLY A 272 58.30 5.06 -14.32
C GLY A 272 59.63 5.10 -13.59
N GLY A 273 60.46 4.11 -13.84
CA GLY A 273 61.85 4.16 -13.49
C GLY A 273 62.56 5.29 -14.22
N GLN A 274 63.28 6.11 -13.51
CA GLN A 274 64.37 6.93 -14.03
C GLN A 274 65.65 6.46 -13.36
N SER A 275 66.39 5.67 -14.15
CA SER A 275 67.81 5.48 -14.07
C SER A 275 68.49 6.64 -14.82
N GLY A 276 69.56 7.20 -14.28
CA GLY A 276 70.40 8.04 -15.09
C GLY A 276 71.35 8.97 -14.33
N ALA A 277 72.59 8.57 -14.24
CA ALA A 277 73.82 9.35 -14.12
C ALA A 277 74.01 10.28 -12.91
#